data_1e7541f16478af0d09748deeb9407db2
#
_entry.id   1e7541f16478af0d09748deeb9407db2
#
_cell.length_a   1.000
_cell.length_b   1.000
_cell.length_c   1.000
_cell.angle_alpha   90.00
_cell.angle_beta   90.00
_cell.angle_gamma   90.00
#
_symmetry.space_group_name_H-M   'P 1'
#
loop_
_entity.id
_entity.type
_entity.pdbx_description
1 polymer ?
#
loop_
_entity_poly.entity_id
_entity_poly.type
_entity_poly.pdbx_seq_one_letter_code
_entity_poly.pdbx_strand_id
1 'polypeptide(L)'
;MRTLQDATEMICDLKGSVIALDALIGAMLHHVPESMRADLRRTFEANAEVARTVLLHATISEHTLAGFEADVGRFAALIPAA
;
A
#
# COMPACT_ATOMS: atom_id res chain seq x y z
N MET A 1 29.59 4.41 1.44
CA MET A 1 29.10 3.02 1.64
C MET A 1 28.11 3.01 2.81
N ARG A 2 26.98 2.35 2.62
CA ARG A 2 25.97 2.29 3.66
C ARG A 2 26.33 1.26 4.72
N THR A 3 26.15 1.64 5.97
CA THR A 3 26.38 0.74 7.10
C THR A 3 25.06 0.04 7.46
N LEU A 4 25.15 -0.96 8.32
CA LEU A 4 23.95 -1.64 8.86
C LEU A 4 23.08 -0.63 9.63
N GLN A 5 23.68 0.31 10.32
CA GLN A 5 22.96 1.37 11.03
C GLN A 5 22.18 2.25 10.05
N ASP A 6 22.81 2.65 8.93
CA ASP A 6 22.13 3.43 7.90
C ASP A 6 20.92 2.69 7.33
N ALA A 7 21.06 1.38 7.08
CA ALA A 7 19.96 0.55 6.60
C ALA A 7 18.82 0.49 7.63
N THR A 8 19.15 0.36 8.91
CA THR A 8 18.16 0.32 9.99
C THR A 8 17.42 1.66 10.09
N GLU A 9 18.13 2.78 9.97
CA GLU A 9 17.52 4.11 10.00
C GLU A 9 16.55 4.29 8.82
N MET A 10 16.95 3.84 7.62
CA MET A 10 16.08 3.89 6.44
C MET A 10 14.81 3.06 6.64
N ILE A 11 14.94 1.88 7.23
CA ILE A 11 13.78 1.02 7.50
C ILE A 11 12.84 1.71 8.48
N CYS A 12 13.37 2.34 9.52
CA CYS A 12 12.56 3.08 10.49
C CYS A 12 11.86 4.27 9.84
N ASP A 13 12.56 5.00 8.97
CA ASP A 13 11.97 6.14 8.25
C ASP A 13 10.84 5.68 7.34
N LEU A 14 11.05 4.59 6.60
CA LEU A 14 10.02 4.04 5.72
C LEU A 14 8.82 3.54 6.52
N LYS A 15 9.05 2.90 7.65
CA LYS A 15 7.98 2.44 8.52
C LYS A 15 7.15 3.61 9.05
N GLY A 16 7.83 4.70 9.45
CA GLY A 16 7.16 5.91 9.87
C GLY A 16 6.31 6.51 8.76
N SER A 17 6.84 6.55 7.54
CA SER A 17 6.12 7.04 6.36
C SER A 17 4.89 6.19 6.06
N VAL A 18 4.99 4.87 6.16
CA VAL A 18 3.86 3.98 5.94
C VAL A 18 2.76 4.24 6.98
N ILE A 19 3.13 4.42 8.24
CA ILE A 19 2.15 4.73 9.29
C ILE A 19 1.46 6.06 9.01
N ALA A 20 2.21 7.07 8.57
CA ALA A 20 1.63 8.37 8.22
C ALA A 20 0.67 8.26 7.04
N LEU A 21 1.05 7.48 6.02
CA LEU A 21 0.18 7.23 4.86
C LEU A 21 -1.09 6.49 5.29
N ASP A 22 -0.98 5.52 6.19
CA ASP A 22 -2.14 4.79 6.71
C ASP A 22 -3.10 5.76 7.40
N ALA A 23 -2.58 6.69 8.18
CA ALA A 23 -3.41 7.69 8.86
C ALA A 23 -4.13 8.58 7.85
N LEU A 24 -3.44 9.00 6.79
CA LEU A 24 -4.03 9.82 5.74
C LEU A 24 -5.11 9.04 4.99
N ILE A 25 -4.83 7.81 4.61
CA ILE A 25 -5.78 6.96 3.90
C ILE A 25 -7.02 6.72 4.77
N GLY A 26 -6.82 6.44 6.05
CA GLY A 26 -7.92 6.27 6.99
C GLY A 26 -8.81 7.50 7.07
N ALA A 27 -8.19 8.69 7.13
CA ALA A 27 -8.94 9.94 7.15
C ALA A 27 -9.74 10.15 5.85
N MET A 28 -9.11 9.86 4.70
CA MET A 28 -9.78 9.97 3.40
C MET A 28 -10.97 9.03 3.29
N LEU A 29 -10.79 7.78 3.72
CA LEU A 29 -11.87 6.78 3.68
C LEU A 29 -13.04 7.17 4.58
N HIS A 30 -12.76 7.84 5.70
CA HIS A 30 -13.81 8.30 6.60
C HIS A 30 -14.76 9.29 5.92
N HIS A 31 -14.27 10.02 4.93
CA HIS A 31 -15.05 11.02 4.20
C HIS A 31 -15.66 10.49 2.91
N VAL A 32 -15.42 9.24 2.56
CA VAL A 32 -16.00 8.63 1.35
C VAL A 32 -17.43 8.20 1.66
N PRO A 33 -18.43 8.69 0.91
CA PRO A 33 -19.80 8.23 1.10
C PRO A 33 -19.92 6.71 0.88
N GLU A 34 -20.77 6.08 1.64
CA GLU A 34 -20.99 4.64 1.54
C GLU A 34 -21.35 4.20 0.11
N SER A 35 -22.13 5.03 -0.60
CA SER A 35 -22.53 4.76 -1.97
C SER A 35 -21.34 4.71 -2.96
N MET A 36 -20.20 5.29 -2.59
CA MET A 36 -19.01 5.33 -3.44
C MET A 36 -17.95 4.30 -3.07
N ARG A 37 -18.14 3.57 -1.99
CA ARG A 37 -17.11 2.64 -1.50
C ARG A 37 -16.86 1.48 -2.45
N ALA A 38 -17.91 0.96 -3.08
CA ALA A 38 -17.76 -0.14 -4.05
C ALA A 38 -16.94 0.32 -5.27
N ASP A 39 -17.20 1.54 -5.77
CA ASP A 39 -16.44 2.08 -6.88
C ASP A 39 -14.98 2.35 -6.50
N LEU A 40 -14.75 2.89 -5.31
CA LEU A 40 -13.41 3.09 -4.79
C LEU A 40 -12.65 1.78 -4.71
N ARG A 41 -13.27 0.74 -4.20
CA ARG A 41 -12.65 -0.57 -4.09
C ARG A 41 -12.28 -1.14 -5.46
N ARG A 42 -13.18 -1.03 -6.44
CA ARG A 42 -12.89 -1.47 -7.81
C ARG A 42 -11.73 -0.71 -8.43
N THR A 43 -11.68 0.61 -8.23
CA THR A 43 -10.59 1.44 -8.74
C THR A 43 -9.27 1.05 -8.07
N PHE A 44 -9.29 0.84 -6.76
CA PHE A 44 -8.10 0.41 -6.04
C PHE A 44 -7.60 -0.93 -6.55
N GLU A 45 -8.48 -1.90 -6.72
CA GLU A 45 -8.11 -3.23 -7.22
C GLU A 45 -7.54 -3.16 -8.64
N ALA A 46 -8.14 -2.33 -9.50
CA ALA A 46 -7.62 -2.11 -10.86
C ALA A 46 -6.23 -1.47 -10.85
N ASN A 47 -6.04 -0.46 -10.01
CA ASN A 47 -4.74 0.20 -9.88
C ASN A 47 -3.69 -0.77 -9.31
N ALA A 48 -4.08 -1.61 -8.37
CA ALA A 48 -3.18 -2.62 -7.79
C ALA A 48 -2.77 -3.64 -8.85
N GLU A 49 -3.68 -4.01 -9.74
CA GLU A 49 -3.37 -4.93 -10.83
C GLU A 49 -2.35 -4.34 -11.80
N VAL A 50 -2.51 -3.06 -12.16
CA VAL A 50 -1.53 -2.36 -13.01
C VAL A 50 -0.17 -2.31 -12.32
N ALA A 51 -0.14 -1.96 -11.04
CA ALA A 51 1.10 -1.90 -10.27
C ALA A 51 1.77 -3.27 -10.16
N ARG A 52 0.98 -4.30 -9.96
CA ARG A 52 1.48 -5.69 -9.91
C ARG A 52 2.14 -6.07 -11.23
N THR A 53 1.54 -5.73 -12.34
CA THR A 53 2.10 -5.99 -13.67
C THR A 53 3.45 -5.31 -13.85
N VAL A 54 3.55 -4.04 -13.43
CA VAL A 54 4.82 -3.29 -13.49
C VAL A 54 5.87 -3.97 -12.62
N LEU A 55 5.50 -4.38 -11.40
CA LEU A 55 6.44 -5.04 -10.48
C LEU A 55 6.93 -6.38 -11.04
N LEU A 56 6.05 -7.15 -11.67
CA LEU A 56 6.41 -8.46 -12.23
C LEU A 56 7.38 -8.35 -13.39
N HIS A 57 7.40 -7.21 -14.09
CA HIS A 57 8.32 -6.96 -15.20
C HIS A 57 9.59 -6.24 -14.79
N ALA A 58 9.71 -5.87 -13.51
CA ALA A 58 10.88 -5.20 -12.98
C ALA A 58 11.79 -6.20 -12.28
N THR A 59 13.08 -5.88 -12.19
CA THR A 59 14.03 -6.67 -11.41
C THR A 59 13.89 -6.28 -9.95
N ILE A 60 13.03 -6.98 -9.23
CA ILE A 60 12.76 -6.70 -7.81
C ILE A 60 12.88 -7.99 -7.01
N SER A 61 13.04 -7.85 -5.71
CA SER A 61 13.10 -9.00 -4.81
C SER A 61 11.70 -9.56 -4.55
N GLU A 62 11.64 -10.85 -4.21
CA GLU A 62 10.39 -11.48 -3.79
C GLU A 62 9.82 -10.81 -2.54
N HIS A 63 10.68 -10.27 -1.68
CA HIS A 63 10.25 -9.54 -0.49
C HIS A 63 9.48 -8.27 -0.85
N THR A 64 9.90 -7.57 -1.91
CA THR A 64 9.18 -6.39 -2.39
C THR A 64 7.79 -6.76 -2.87
N LEU A 65 7.69 -7.82 -3.66
CA LEU A 65 6.39 -8.29 -4.16
C LEU A 65 5.50 -8.78 -3.01
N ALA A 66 6.06 -9.55 -2.07
CA ALA A 66 5.31 -10.04 -0.92
C ALA A 66 4.79 -8.89 -0.06
N GLY A 67 5.62 -7.86 0.17
CA GLY A 67 5.20 -6.67 0.90
C GLY A 67 4.09 -5.91 0.18
N PHE A 68 4.20 -5.77 -1.14
CA PHE A 68 3.17 -5.16 -1.95
C PHE A 68 1.84 -5.90 -1.81
N GLU A 69 1.85 -7.22 -1.96
CA GLU A 69 0.62 -8.01 -1.87
C GLU A 69 0.00 -7.97 -0.48
N ALA A 70 0.82 -8.01 0.57
CA ALA A 70 0.34 -7.89 1.94
C ALA A 70 -0.36 -6.54 2.16
N ASP A 71 0.22 -5.46 1.64
CA ASP A 71 -0.35 -4.12 1.78
C ASP A 71 -1.61 -3.94 0.94
N VAL A 72 -1.66 -4.52 -0.26
CA VAL A 72 -2.88 -4.51 -1.08
C VAL A 72 -4.03 -5.17 -0.31
N GLY A 73 -3.77 -6.32 0.29
CA GLY A 73 -4.77 -7.01 1.10
C GLY A 73 -5.21 -6.19 2.31
N ARG A 74 -4.25 -5.55 2.98
CA ARG A 74 -4.51 -4.72 4.15
C ARG A 74 -5.35 -3.50 3.78
N PHE A 75 -5.01 -2.81 2.69
CA PHE A 75 -5.76 -1.63 2.25
C PHE A 75 -7.14 -2.00 1.72
N ALA A 76 -7.27 -3.10 1.00
CA ALA A 76 -8.56 -3.57 0.53
C ALA A 76 -9.51 -3.85 1.71
N ALA A 77 -8.98 -4.35 2.83
CA ALA A 77 -9.77 -4.59 4.03
C ALA A 77 -10.25 -3.30 4.70
N LEU A 78 -9.55 -2.17 4.47
CA LEU A 78 -9.96 -0.87 4.99
C LEU A 78 -11.14 -0.27 4.21
N ILE A 79 -11.39 -0.74 3.00
CA ILE A 79 -12.50 -0.26 2.17
C ILE A 79 -13.62 -1.31 2.29
N PRO A 80 -14.63 -1.07 3.16
CA PRO A 80 -15.68 -2.06 3.35
C PRO A 80 -16.42 -2.31 2.05
N ALA A 81 -16.75 -3.56 1.81
CA ALA A 81 -17.69 -3.90 0.74
C ALA A 81 -19.04 -3.30 1.12
N ALA A 82 -19.64 -2.59 0.19
CA ALA A 82 -20.94 -1.96 0.42
C ALA A 82 -22.03 -2.99 0.63
#